data_3dfbe6251fbfc2e64687c6fce36e31e7
#
_entry.id   3dfbe6251fbfc2e64687c6fce36e31e7
#
_cell.length_a   1.000
_cell.length_b   1.000
_cell.length_c   1.000
_cell.angle_alpha   90.00
_cell.angle_beta   90.00
_cell.angle_gamma   90.00
#
_symmetry.space_group_name_H-M   'P 1'
#
loop_
_entity.id
_entity.type
_entity.pdbx_description
1 polymer ?
#
loop_
_entity_poly.entity_id
_entity_poly.type
_entity_poly.pdbx_seq_one_letter_code
_entity_poly.pdbx_strand_id
1 'polypeptide(L)'
;MFDFRDQTVVVTGGTRGIGRAISRHFLEAGATVVATYSANDAASEAFKTSLGPAAKMLHLRKFDVADYAQAEAFYKDLDTEHKNFAVLVNNSGIRKDAVLAMMKPEDWQQVLNVNLTGAFNMSKMAVHRFMQNRYGRIITITSPAGRFGFEGQANYSASKAGQIAMTRSLSKEVASRGITANCVSPGFIDTEFVADLPEKLRKDYLASIPLKRFGTPDDVARCVLFLASREAGYITGSVLSVDGGL
;
A
#
# COMPACT_ATOMS: atom_id res chain seq x y z
N MET A 1 -5.83 -17.45 -12.53
CA MET A 1 -5.92 -16.80 -11.20
C MET A 1 -4.54 -16.95 -10.57
N PHE A 2 -3.94 -15.87 -10.05
CA PHE A 2 -2.62 -15.94 -9.41
C PHE A 2 -2.69 -16.81 -8.15
N ASP A 3 -1.63 -17.55 -7.88
CA ASP A 3 -1.55 -18.49 -6.75
C ASP A 3 -0.49 -17.99 -5.75
N PHE A 4 -0.93 -17.75 -4.51
CA PHE A 4 -0.08 -17.31 -3.40
C PHE A 4 -0.08 -18.30 -2.23
N ARG A 5 -0.48 -19.55 -2.47
CA ARG A 5 -0.38 -20.60 -1.46
C ARG A 5 1.07 -20.70 -0.97
N ASP A 6 1.21 -20.96 0.31
CA ASP A 6 2.51 -21.05 1.00
C ASP A 6 3.32 -19.73 1.02
N GLN A 7 2.72 -18.59 0.67
CA GLN A 7 3.34 -17.29 0.80
C GLN A 7 2.68 -16.46 1.89
N THR A 8 3.48 -15.75 2.67
CA THR A 8 3.01 -14.72 3.58
C THR A 8 3.14 -13.35 2.92
N VAL A 9 2.08 -12.59 3.01
CA VAL A 9 1.94 -11.23 2.47
C VAL A 9 1.72 -10.25 3.60
N VAL A 10 2.55 -9.22 3.72
CA VAL A 10 2.34 -8.12 4.64
C VAL A 10 1.67 -6.96 3.90
N VAL A 11 0.54 -6.48 4.42
CA VAL A 11 -0.20 -5.33 3.87
C VAL A 11 -0.30 -4.26 4.95
N THR A 12 0.44 -3.15 4.80
CA THR A 12 0.34 -2.04 5.75
C THR A 12 -0.95 -1.25 5.53
N GLY A 13 -1.64 -0.89 6.63
CA GLY A 13 -2.98 -0.31 6.53
C GLY A 13 -3.98 -1.28 5.87
N GLY A 14 -3.83 -2.59 6.10
CA GLY A 14 -4.51 -3.67 5.40
C GLY A 14 -5.96 -3.94 5.84
N THR A 15 -6.53 -3.14 6.75
CA THR A 15 -7.82 -3.44 7.38
C THR A 15 -8.99 -2.58 6.88
N ARG A 16 -8.73 -1.55 6.06
CA ARG A 16 -9.76 -0.66 5.49
C ARG A 16 -9.46 -0.24 4.04
N GLY A 17 -10.45 0.29 3.36
CA GLY A 17 -10.31 0.87 2.01
C GLY A 17 -9.59 -0.04 1.02
N ILE A 18 -8.62 0.51 0.30
CA ILE A 18 -7.80 -0.22 -0.69
C ILE A 18 -7.03 -1.36 -0.01
N GLY A 19 -6.43 -1.11 1.16
CA GLY A 19 -5.66 -2.13 1.89
C GLY A 19 -6.50 -3.35 2.27
N ARG A 20 -7.77 -3.15 2.68
CA ARG A 20 -8.70 -4.24 2.96
C ARG A 20 -8.99 -5.09 1.71
N ALA A 21 -9.21 -4.45 0.58
CA ALA A 21 -9.44 -5.17 -0.66
C ALA A 21 -8.20 -5.97 -1.08
N ILE A 22 -7.01 -5.38 -0.97
CA ILE A 22 -5.74 -6.08 -1.23
C ILE A 22 -5.60 -7.30 -0.31
N SER A 23 -5.81 -7.13 1.01
CA SER A 23 -5.74 -8.23 1.97
C SER A 23 -6.72 -9.35 1.62
N ARG A 24 -7.97 -9.01 1.29
CA ARG A 24 -9.00 -9.98 0.90
C ARG A 24 -8.61 -10.75 -0.38
N HIS A 25 -8.15 -10.07 -1.41
CA HIS A 25 -7.75 -10.71 -2.66
C HIS A 25 -6.55 -11.67 -2.48
N PHE A 26 -5.58 -11.33 -1.63
CA PHE A 26 -4.49 -12.26 -1.31
C PHE A 26 -4.97 -13.49 -0.53
N LEU A 27 -5.90 -13.32 0.42
CA LEU A 27 -6.53 -14.45 1.12
C LEU A 27 -7.29 -15.37 0.14
N GLU A 28 -8.07 -14.79 -0.77
CA GLU A 28 -8.78 -15.52 -1.83
C GLU A 28 -7.83 -16.27 -2.78
N ALA A 29 -6.60 -15.75 -2.95
CA ALA A 29 -5.54 -16.38 -3.72
C ALA A 29 -4.69 -17.38 -2.91
N GLY A 30 -5.08 -17.70 -1.67
CA GLY A 30 -4.48 -18.72 -0.82
C GLY A 30 -3.32 -18.24 0.06
N ALA A 31 -3.00 -16.95 0.09
CA ALA A 31 -1.93 -16.42 0.93
C ALA A 31 -2.29 -16.41 2.42
N THR A 32 -1.27 -16.51 3.27
CA THR A 32 -1.36 -15.99 4.64
C THR A 32 -1.14 -14.48 4.60
N VAL A 33 -2.04 -13.70 5.18
CA VAL A 33 -1.98 -12.23 5.18
C VAL A 33 -1.74 -11.69 6.57
N VAL A 34 -0.71 -10.87 6.72
CA VAL A 34 -0.47 -10.06 7.92
C VAL A 34 -0.89 -8.62 7.59
N ALA A 35 -2.07 -8.23 8.04
CA ALA A 35 -2.60 -6.89 7.84
C ALA A 35 -2.26 -6.01 9.04
N THR A 36 -1.53 -4.89 8.79
CA THR A 36 -1.19 -3.97 9.88
C THR A 36 -2.15 -2.80 9.93
N TYR A 37 -2.29 -2.19 11.11
CA TYR A 37 -3.09 -0.99 11.36
C TYR A 37 -2.50 -0.23 12.56
N SER A 38 -2.75 1.08 12.66
CA SER A 38 -2.27 1.90 13.77
C SER A 38 -3.34 2.26 14.78
N ALA A 39 -4.60 2.31 14.34
CA ALA A 39 -5.76 2.69 15.15
C ALA A 39 -6.99 1.89 14.71
N ASN A 40 -8.12 2.03 15.41
CA ASN A 40 -9.40 1.43 15.10
C ASN A 40 -9.40 -0.10 15.17
N ASP A 41 -9.21 -0.61 16.37
CA ASP A 41 -9.25 -2.05 16.67
C ASP A 41 -10.60 -2.67 16.25
N ALA A 42 -11.71 -1.96 16.50
CA ALA A 42 -13.06 -2.46 16.19
C ALA A 42 -13.26 -2.70 14.68
N ALA A 43 -12.79 -1.77 13.82
CA ALA A 43 -12.88 -1.94 12.36
C ALA A 43 -12.00 -3.09 11.86
N SER A 44 -10.83 -3.28 12.49
CA SER A 44 -9.90 -4.36 12.13
C SER A 44 -10.49 -5.74 12.49
N GLU A 45 -11.09 -5.87 13.67
CA GLU A 45 -11.77 -7.11 14.09
C GLU A 45 -13.04 -7.36 13.27
N ALA A 46 -13.82 -6.32 12.96
CA ALA A 46 -14.99 -6.44 12.08
C ALA A 46 -14.59 -6.95 10.69
N PHE A 47 -13.48 -6.44 10.12
CA PHE A 47 -12.94 -6.97 8.87
C PHE A 47 -12.60 -8.46 8.99
N LYS A 48 -11.87 -8.86 10.02
CA LYS A 48 -11.51 -10.26 10.25
C LYS A 48 -12.74 -11.15 10.35
N THR A 49 -13.73 -10.72 11.12
CA THR A 49 -15.00 -11.45 11.28
C THR A 49 -15.75 -11.60 9.96
N SER A 50 -15.72 -10.58 9.10
CA SER A 50 -16.41 -10.61 7.79
C SER A 50 -15.85 -11.64 6.80
N LEU A 51 -14.65 -12.15 7.04
CA LEU A 51 -13.98 -13.12 6.17
C LEU A 51 -14.44 -14.58 6.39
N GLY A 52 -15.20 -14.85 7.44
CA GLY A 52 -15.66 -16.22 7.73
C GLY A 52 -14.48 -17.20 7.85
N PRO A 53 -14.49 -18.34 7.14
CA PRO A 53 -13.42 -19.34 7.22
C PRO A 53 -12.03 -18.82 6.84
N ALA A 54 -11.94 -17.85 5.93
CA ALA A 54 -10.66 -17.25 5.49
C ALA A 54 -9.98 -16.42 6.60
N ALA A 55 -10.71 -16.06 7.66
CA ALA A 55 -10.17 -15.33 8.81
C ALA A 55 -8.99 -16.05 9.50
N LYS A 56 -8.88 -17.37 9.34
CA LYS A 56 -7.79 -18.20 9.88
C LYS A 56 -6.44 -17.83 9.27
N MET A 57 -6.43 -17.34 8.04
CA MET A 57 -5.22 -16.94 7.30
C MET A 57 -4.94 -15.44 7.44
N LEU A 58 -5.76 -14.67 8.18
CA LEU A 58 -5.55 -13.26 8.45
C LEU A 58 -5.00 -13.06 9.86
N HIS A 59 -3.82 -12.46 9.93
CA HIS A 59 -3.18 -12.03 11.17
C HIS A 59 -3.18 -10.52 11.26
N LEU A 60 -3.74 -9.97 12.32
CA LEU A 60 -3.78 -8.53 12.57
C LEU A 60 -2.61 -8.11 13.43
N ARG A 61 -1.94 -6.99 13.07
CA ARG A 61 -0.83 -6.43 13.85
C ARG A 61 -1.00 -4.92 13.99
N LYS A 62 -1.00 -4.45 15.22
CA LYS A 62 -1.18 -3.03 15.55
C LYS A 62 0.17 -2.38 15.86
N PHE A 63 0.61 -1.45 15.01
CA PHE A 63 1.77 -0.59 15.24
C PHE A 63 1.78 0.59 14.27
N ASP A 64 2.60 1.60 14.55
CA ASP A 64 2.83 2.73 13.67
C ASP A 64 4.03 2.45 12.74
N VAL A 65 3.80 2.41 11.43
CA VAL A 65 4.85 2.22 10.43
C VAL A 65 5.89 3.35 10.43
N ALA A 66 5.52 4.55 10.91
CA ALA A 66 6.43 5.68 11.03
C ALA A 66 7.47 5.50 12.15
N ASP A 67 7.16 4.67 13.14
CA ASP A 67 8.06 4.34 14.24
C ASP A 67 8.99 3.19 13.84
N TYR A 68 10.28 3.51 13.71
CA TYR A 68 11.29 2.54 13.28
C TYR A 68 11.44 1.37 14.26
N ALA A 69 11.38 1.63 15.57
CA ALA A 69 11.53 0.59 16.57
C ALA A 69 10.34 -0.39 16.58
N GLN A 70 9.12 0.13 16.40
CA GLN A 70 7.93 -0.71 16.25
C GLN A 70 7.99 -1.55 14.96
N ALA A 71 8.42 -0.96 13.84
CA ALA A 71 8.63 -1.71 12.61
C ALA A 71 9.69 -2.81 12.78
N GLU A 72 10.81 -2.53 13.47
CA GLU A 72 11.84 -3.53 13.75
C GLU A 72 11.31 -4.66 14.64
N ALA A 73 10.56 -4.35 15.69
CA ALA A 73 9.94 -5.35 16.55
C ALA A 73 8.95 -6.23 15.78
N PHE A 74 8.11 -5.61 14.94
CA PHE A 74 7.20 -6.33 14.06
C PHE A 74 7.92 -7.35 13.17
N TYR A 75 9.04 -6.98 12.55
CA TYR A 75 9.79 -7.91 11.70
C TYR A 75 10.49 -9.03 12.47
N LYS A 76 10.91 -8.81 13.72
CA LYS A 76 11.41 -9.87 14.60
C LYS A 76 10.34 -10.92 14.87
N ASP A 77 9.11 -10.50 15.15
CA ASP A 77 7.99 -11.42 15.35
C ASP A 77 7.63 -12.14 14.04
N LEU A 78 7.56 -11.39 12.92
CA LEU A 78 7.28 -11.93 11.60
C LEU A 78 8.26 -13.05 11.21
N ASP A 79 9.54 -12.90 11.52
CA ASP A 79 10.58 -13.88 11.21
C ASP A 79 10.42 -15.20 11.98
N THR A 80 9.81 -15.16 13.14
CA THR A 80 9.54 -16.36 13.95
C THR A 80 8.25 -17.05 13.52
N GLU A 81 7.21 -16.27 13.23
CA GLU A 81 5.86 -16.77 12.96
C GLU A 81 5.60 -17.08 11.47
N HIS A 82 6.28 -16.37 10.56
CA HIS A 82 5.97 -16.37 9.13
C HIS A 82 7.23 -16.52 8.24
N LYS A 83 7.82 -17.71 8.23
CA LYS A 83 9.08 -17.99 7.50
C LYS A 83 8.97 -17.81 5.98
N ASN A 84 7.76 -17.90 5.41
CA ASN A 84 7.50 -17.78 3.97
C ASN A 84 7.08 -16.35 3.56
N PHE A 85 7.55 -15.33 4.28
CA PHE A 85 7.31 -13.94 3.92
C PHE A 85 7.93 -13.62 2.56
N ALA A 86 7.09 -13.25 1.60
CA ALA A 86 7.45 -13.09 0.19
C ALA A 86 6.98 -11.78 -0.45
N VAL A 87 5.95 -11.14 0.11
CA VAL A 87 5.35 -9.94 -0.48
C VAL A 87 5.12 -8.87 0.59
N LEU A 88 5.61 -7.65 0.31
CA LEU A 88 5.29 -6.45 1.08
C LEU A 88 4.44 -5.51 0.23
N VAL A 89 3.30 -5.08 0.77
CA VAL A 89 2.49 -3.99 0.21
C VAL A 89 2.50 -2.80 1.15
N ASN A 90 3.23 -1.75 0.77
CA ASN A 90 3.23 -0.45 1.44
C ASN A 90 1.98 0.31 1.03
N ASN A 91 0.91 0.20 1.81
CA ASN A 91 -0.36 0.87 1.54
C ASN A 91 -0.72 1.90 2.63
N SER A 92 -0.12 1.84 3.83
CA SER A 92 -0.36 2.86 4.86
C SER A 92 -0.14 4.26 4.32
N GLY A 93 -1.08 5.15 4.61
CA GLY A 93 -0.97 6.55 4.22
C GLY A 93 -2.08 7.40 4.81
N ILE A 94 -1.75 8.68 4.99
CA ILE A 94 -2.66 9.72 5.47
C ILE A 94 -2.59 10.94 4.56
N ARG A 95 -3.61 11.78 4.65
CA ARG A 95 -3.67 13.11 4.02
C ARG A 95 -4.00 14.16 5.07
N LYS A 96 -3.40 15.33 4.90
CA LYS A 96 -3.71 16.55 5.64
C LYS A 96 -3.61 17.72 4.67
N ASP A 97 -4.73 18.03 4.06
CA ASP A 97 -4.78 18.97 2.95
C ASP A 97 -4.87 20.41 3.49
N ALA A 98 -4.02 21.28 2.98
CA ALA A 98 -4.03 22.73 3.20
C ALA A 98 -3.21 23.39 2.09
N VAL A 99 -3.60 24.61 1.67
CA VAL A 99 -2.73 25.41 0.78
C VAL A 99 -1.39 25.66 1.47
N LEU A 100 -0.30 25.65 0.72
CA LEU A 100 1.06 25.63 1.27
C LEU A 100 1.32 26.73 2.31
N ALA A 101 0.81 27.95 2.05
CA ALA A 101 0.96 29.09 2.97
C ALA A 101 0.27 28.90 4.33
N MET A 102 -0.73 28.03 4.41
CA MET A 102 -1.50 27.73 5.62
C MET A 102 -1.20 26.35 6.20
N MET A 103 -0.35 25.56 5.54
CA MET A 103 -0.01 24.21 5.97
C MET A 103 0.84 24.27 7.25
N LYS A 104 0.39 23.57 8.28
CA LYS A 104 1.13 23.49 9.54
C LYS A 104 2.37 22.58 9.37
N PRO A 105 3.54 22.95 9.93
CA PRO A 105 4.73 22.11 9.90
C PRO A 105 4.50 20.69 10.44
N GLU A 106 3.65 20.56 11.47
CA GLU A 106 3.31 19.26 12.08
C GLU A 106 2.55 18.37 11.10
N ASP A 107 1.61 18.95 10.33
CA ASP A 107 0.83 18.22 9.32
C ASP A 107 1.70 17.80 8.13
N TRP A 108 2.64 18.66 7.72
CA TRP A 108 3.66 18.32 6.73
C TRP A 108 4.49 17.12 7.21
N GLN A 109 5.07 17.22 8.40
CA GLN A 109 5.95 16.19 8.94
C GLN A 109 5.20 14.87 9.17
N GLN A 110 3.97 14.92 9.68
CA GLN A 110 3.18 13.71 9.93
C GLN A 110 2.88 12.96 8.64
N VAL A 111 2.51 13.67 7.55
CA VAL A 111 2.26 13.04 6.25
C VAL A 111 3.53 12.40 5.70
N LEU A 112 4.68 13.08 5.75
CA LEU A 112 5.95 12.51 5.32
C LEU A 112 6.36 11.29 6.18
N ASN A 113 6.20 11.38 7.48
CA ASN A 113 6.56 10.30 8.39
C ASN A 113 5.75 9.02 8.12
N VAL A 114 4.42 9.13 8.01
CA VAL A 114 3.60 7.95 7.78
C VAL A 114 3.78 7.43 6.34
N ASN A 115 3.68 8.30 5.34
CA ASN A 115 3.62 7.86 3.95
C ASN A 115 5.00 7.45 3.41
N LEU A 116 6.03 8.27 3.64
CA LEU A 116 7.35 8.05 3.02
C LEU A 116 8.29 7.31 3.98
N THR A 117 8.50 7.83 5.19
CA THR A 117 9.38 7.19 6.17
C THR A 117 8.84 5.81 6.59
N GLY A 118 7.52 5.67 6.75
CA GLY A 118 6.89 4.37 7.03
C GLY A 118 7.14 3.35 5.90
N ALA A 119 6.97 3.75 4.64
CA ALA A 119 7.28 2.88 3.51
C ALA A 119 8.77 2.51 3.44
N PHE A 120 9.68 3.45 3.78
CA PHE A 120 11.10 3.17 3.91
C PHE A 120 11.38 2.15 5.03
N ASN A 121 10.86 2.35 6.24
CA ASN A 121 11.05 1.46 7.38
C ASN A 121 10.67 0.02 7.01
N MET A 122 9.46 -0.15 6.48
CA MET A 122 8.93 -1.45 6.10
C MET A 122 9.74 -2.10 4.97
N SER A 123 10.10 -1.33 3.93
CA SER A 123 10.87 -1.85 2.81
C SER A 123 12.29 -2.26 3.20
N LYS A 124 12.98 -1.45 4.02
CA LYS A 124 14.33 -1.74 4.50
C LYS A 124 14.40 -3.09 5.21
N MET A 125 13.46 -3.36 6.11
CA MET A 125 13.42 -4.62 6.86
C MET A 125 13.05 -5.81 5.94
N ALA A 126 12.08 -5.64 5.03
CA ALA A 126 11.70 -6.67 4.08
C ALA A 126 12.85 -7.09 3.16
N VAL A 127 13.64 -6.11 2.68
CA VAL A 127 14.78 -6.37 1.78
C VAL A 127 15.78 -7.33 2.41
N HIS A 128 16.13 -7.16 3.68
CA HIS A 128 17.04 -8.07 4.37
C HIS A 128 16.58 -9.53 4.27
N ARG A 129 15.28 -9.78 4.46
CA ARG A 129 14.69 -11.11 4.38
C ARG A 129 14.64 -11.64 2.96
N PHE A 130 14.18 -10.79 2.03
CA PHE A 130 14.07 -11.17 0.62
C PHE A 130 15.42 -11.48 -0.02
N MET A 131 16.48 -10.78 0.38
CA MET A 131 17.85 -11.06 -0.10
C MET A 131 18.34 -12.43 0.31
N GLN A 132 18.01 -12.91 1.51
CA GLN A 132 18.35 -14.26 1.97
C GLN A 132 17.64 -15.34 1.14
N ASN A 133 16.34 -15.10 0.86
CA ASN A 133 15.50 -16.04 0.10
C ASN A 133 15.69 -15.93 -1.42
N ARG A 134 16.42 -14.92 -1.92
CA ARG A 134 16.56 -14.56 -3.34
C ARG A 134 15.21 -14.47 -4.07
N TYR A 135 14.20 -14.02 -3.37
CA TYR A 135 12.85 -13.78 -3.86
C TYR A 135 12.15 -12.75 -2.97
N GLY A 136 11.43 -11.84 -3.60
CA GLY A 136 10.59 -10.87 -2.89
C GLY A 136 9.83 -9.98 -3.85
N ARG A 137 8.70 -9.46 -3.39
CA ARG A 137 7.86 -8.51 -4.12
C ARG A 137 7.54 -7.33 -3.21
N ILE A 138 7.91 -6.13 -3.62
CA ILE A 138 7.60 -4.90 -2.89
C ILE A 138 6.69 -4.05 -3.78
N ILE A 139 5.48 -3.80 -3.32
CA ILE A 139 4.50 -2.97 -4.01
C ILE A 139 4.17 -1.76 -3.13
N THR A 140 4.32 -0.55 -3.67
CA THR A 140 4.01 0.68 -2.95
C THR A 140 2.80 1.35 -3.58
N ILE A 141 1.76 1.61 -2.77
CA ILE A 141 0.55 2.32 -3.20
C ILE A 141 0.83 3.82 -3.20
N THR A 142 0.97 4.37 -4.39
CA THR A 142 1.26 5.80 -4.61
C THR A 142 0.00 6.59 -4.95
N SER A 143 0.08 7.59 -5.80
CA SER A 143 -1.05 8.40 -6.27
C SER A 143 -0.63 9.22 -7.49
N PRO A 144 -1.56 9.61 -8.38
CA PRO A 144 -1.34 10.63 -9.41
C PRO A 144 -0.80 11.95 -8.83
N ALA A 145 -1.14 12.27 -7.57
CA ALA A 145 -0.62 13.43 -6.86
C ALA A 145 0.92 13.47 -6.83
N GLY A 146 1.59 12.32 -6.81
CA GLY A 146 3.05 12.24 -6.88
C GLY A 146 3.64 12.55 -8.27
N ARG A 147 2.82 12.62 -9.32
CA ARG A 147 3.24 12.98 -10.69
C ARG A 147 2.82 14.39 -11.09
N PHE A 148 1.58 14.76 -10.79
CA PHE A 148 0.97 15.99 -11.29
C PHE A 148 0.88 17.07 -10.22
N GLY A 149 0.88 16.69 -8.92
CA GLY A 149 0.51 17.60 -7.84
C GLY A 149 -0.98 17.93 -7.86
N PHE A 150 -1.53 18.24 -6.68
CA PHE A 150 -2.86 18.80 -6.56
C PHE A 150 -2.82 19.97 -5.59
N GLU A 151 -3.65 20.98 -5.84
CA GLU A 151 -3.80 22.12 -4.94
C GLU A 151 -4.15 21.63 -3.52
N GLY A 152 -3.50 22.22 -2.52
CA GLY A 152 -3.68 21.87 -1.11
C GLY A 152 -2.99 20.56 -0.67
N GLN A 153 -2.26 19.87 -1.54
CA GLN A 153 -1.66 18.57 -1.24
C GLN A 153 -0.13 18.54 -1.33
N ALA A 154 0.54 19.63 -1.02
CA ALA A 154 2.00 19.70 -1.17
C ALA A 154 2.74 18.61 -0.39
N ASN A 155 2.35 18.36 0.89
CA ASN A 155 2.89 17.30 1.73
C ASN A 155 2.61 15.89 1.17
N TYR A 156 1.38 15.65 0.77
CA TYR A 156 0.95 14.36 0.21
C TYR A 156 1.64 14.09 -1.13
N SER A 157 1.63 15.07 -2.03
CA SER A 157 2.30 14.98 -3.33
C SER A 157 3.81 14.72 -3.19
N ALA A 158 4.48 15.45 -2.28
CA ALA A 158 5.90 15.21 -1.97
C ALA A 158 6.13 13.80 -1.46
N SER A 159 5.27 13.31 -0.54
CA SER A 159 5.40 11.95 -0.01
C SER A 159 5.23 10.88 -1.09
N LYS A 160 4.25 11.05 -2.00
CA LYS A 160 3.96 10.09 -3.06
C LYS A 160 5.01 10.13 -4.18
N ALA A 161 5.54 11.31 -4.52
CA ALA A 161 6.68 11.44 -5.41
C ALA A 161 7.95 10.79 -4.83
N GLY A 162 8.21 11.00 -3.53
CA GLY A 162 9.31 10.35 -2.81
C GLY A 162 9.21 8.83 -2.82
N GLN A 163 8.01 8.27 -2.64
CA GLN A 163 7.78 6.83 -2.74
C GLN A 163 8.12 6.28 -4.13
N ILE A 164 7.75 7.00 -5.21
CA ILE A 164 8.08 6.60 -6.59
C ILE A 164 9.61 6.60 -6.79
N ALA A 165 10.29 7.67 -6.37
CA ALA A 165 11.74 7.79 -6.50
C ALA A 165 12.48 6.70 -5.69
N MET A 166 12.07 6.49 -4.43
CA MET A 166 12.59 5.44 -3.55
C MET A 166 12.43 4.05 -4.18
N THR A 167 11.25 3.74 -4.70
CA THR A 167 10.96 2.44 -5.34
C THR A 167 11.85 2.21 -6.57
N ARG A 168 12.09 3.25 -7.39
CA ARG A 168 12.99 3.16 -8.55
C ARG A 168 14.44 2.92 -8.17
N SER A 169 14.94 3.54 -7.10
CA SER A 169 16.29 3.28 -6.59
C SER A 169 16.39 1.86 -6.06
N LEU A 170 15.46 1.49 -5.18
CA LEU A 170 15.40 0.15 -4.59
C LEU A 170 15.36 -0.95 -5.65
N SER A 171 14.57 -0.78 -6.72
CA SER A 171 14.45 -1.78 -7.78
C SER A 171 15.78 -2.14 -8.41
N LYS A 172 16.69 -1.16 -8.58
CA LYS A 172 18.05 -1.38 -9.13
C LYS A 172 18.97 -2.10 -8.16
N GLU A 173 18.82 -1.81 -6.86
CA GLU A 173 19.65 -2.39 -5.80
C GLU A 173 19.38 -3.88 -5.61
N VAL A 174 18.11 -4.30 -5.74
CA VAL A 174 17.67 -5.64 -5.37
C VAL A 174 17.38 -6.59 -6.54
N ALA A 175 17.37 -6.09 -7.78
CA ALA A 175 16.99 -6.87 -8.96
C ALA A 175 17.85 -8.14 -9.14
N SER A 176 19.17 -8.04 -8.92
CA SER A 176 20.10 -9.19 -9.02
C SER A 176 19.83 -10.30 -8.00
N ARG A 177 18.98 -10.04 -7.03
CA ARG A 177 18.55 -10.99 -5.99
C ARG A 177 17.16 -11.59 -6.26
N GLY A 178 16.59 -11.39 -7.46
CA GLY A 178 15.26 -11.91 -7.79
C GLY A 178 14.10 -11.15 -7.12
N ILE A 179 14.36 -9.95 -6.60
CA ILE A 179 13.40 -9.10 -5.93
C ILE A 179 12.92 -8.02 -6.89
N THR A 180 11.62 -7.79 -6.97
CA THR A 180 11.05 -6.66 -7.72
C THR A 180 10.44 -5.63 -6.78
N ALA A 181 10.56 -4.36 -7.14
CA ALA A 181 9.95 -3.24 -6.43
C ALA A 181 9.19 -2.35 -7.42
N ASN A 182 7.88 -2.20 -7.24
CA ASN A 182 6.99 -1.47 -8.14
C ASN A 182 6.02 -0.59 -7.36
N CYS A 183 5.43 0.38 -8.07
CA CYS A 183 4.36 1.22 -7.57
C CYS A 183 3.05 0.89 -8.28
N VAL A 184 1.94 0.96 -7.54
CA VAL A 184 0.59 1.10 -8.10
C VAL A 184 0.11 2.50 -7.76
N SER A 185 -0.43 3.22 -8.74
CA SER A 185 -0.90 4.59 -8.62
C SER A 185 -2.41 4.64 -8.84
N PRO A 186 -3.23 4.46 -7.78
CA PRO A 186 -4.68 4.58 -7.89
C PRO A 186 -5.09 6.02 -8.14
N GLY A 187 -6.07 6.23 -9.03
CA GLY A 187 -6.78 7.49 -9.20
C GLY A 187 -7.83 7.72 -8.10
N PHE A 188 -8.99 8.20 -8.49
CA PHE A 188 -10.12 8.35 -7.59
C PHE A 188 -10.82 7.01 -7.38
N ILE A 189 -10.66 6.42 -6.20
CA ILE A 189 -11.19 5.10 -5.83
C ILE A 189 -12.35 5.27 -4.86
N ASP A 190 -13.46 4.59 -5.14
CA ASP A 190 -14.67 4.60 -4.30
C ASP A 190 -14.39 3.89 -2.97
N THR A 191 -14.02 4.69 -2.00
CA THR A 191 -13.77 4.32 -0.61
C THR A 191 -14.55 5.26 0.30
N GLU A 192 -14.51 5.03 1.59
CA GLU A 192 -15.09 5.92 2.61
C GLU A 192 -14.73 7.40 2.33
N PHE A 193 -13.52 7.64 1.81
CA PHE A 193 -13.06 8.99 1.46
C PHE A 193 -13.89 9.66 0.37
N VAL A 194 -14.29 8.94 -0.68
CA VAL A 194 -15.12 9.51 -1.77
C VAL A 194 -16.59 9.65 -1.33
N ALA A 195 -17.05 8.78 -0.43
CA ALA A 195 -18.39 8.85 0.11
C ALA A 195 -18.65 10.14 0.91
N ASP A 196 -17.63 10.65 1.58
CA ASP A 196 -17.71 11.86 2.44
C ASP A 196 -17.51 13.19 1.66
N LEU A 197 -17.27 13.12 0.33
CA LEU A 197 -17.04 14.32 -0.47
C LEU A 197 -18.35 15.08 -0.74
N PRO A 198 -18.32 16.45 -0.73
CA PRO A 198 -19.43 17.25 -1.22
C PRO A 198 -19.84 16.85 -2.64
N GLU A 199 -21.15 16.82 -2.91
CA GLU A 199 -21.69 16.33 -4.20
C GLU A 199 -21.10 17.06 -5.41
N LYS A 200 -20.87 18.37 -5.32
CA LYS A 200 -20.24 19.17 -6.37
C LYS A 200 -18.83 18.64 -6.68
N LEU A 201 -18.00 18.45 -5.65
CA LEU A 201 -16.62 17.99 -5.82
C LEU A 201 -16.58 16.55 -6.36
N ARG A 202 -17.53 15.71 -5.93
CA ARG A 202 -17.68 14.35 -6.46
C ARG A 202 -18.02 14.36 -7.96
N LYS A 203 -18.90 15.26 -8.41
CA LYS A 203 -19.22 15.43 -9.83
C LYS A 203 -18.02 15.95 -10.63
N ASP A 204 -17.27 16.91 -10.09
CA ASP A 204 -16.08 17.46 -10.73
C ASP A 204 -15.00 16.38 -10.91
N TYR A 205 -14.75 15.58 -9.90
CA TYR A 205 -13.82 14.45 -10.00
C TYR A 205 -14.29 13.42 -11.01
N LEU A 206 -15.57 13.05 -10.98
CA LEU A 206 -16.14 12.10 -11.95
C LEU A 206 -16.02 12.62 -13.39
N ALA A 207 -16.23 13.92 -13.60
CA ALA A 207 -16.09 14.55 -14.91
C ALA A 207 -14.65 14.52 -15.44
N SER A 208 -13.66 14.60 -14.55
CA SER A 208 -12.22 14.55 -14.89
C SER A 208 -11.74 13.16 -15.29
N ILE A 209 -12.44 12.10 -14.88
CA ILE A 209 -12.05 10.72 -15.19
C ILE A 209 -12.54 10.35 -16.61
N PRO A 210 -11.66 10.00 -17.58
CA PRO A 210 -12.07 9.57 -18.91
C PRO A 210 -13.04 8.38 -18.93
N LEU A 211 -12.83 7.37 -18.07
CA LEU A 211 -13.74 6.21 -17.95
C LEU A 211 -15.09 6.53 -17.27
N LYS A 212 -15.34 7.79 -16.84
CA LYS A 212 -16.62 8.28 -16.29
C LYS A 212 -17.16 7.48 -15.10
N ARG A 213 -16.28 6.83 -14.37
CA ARG A 213 -16.59 6.15 -13.10
C ARG A 213 -15.41 6.25 -12.14
N PHE A 214 -15.70 6.21 -10.87
CA PHE A 214 -14.65 5.93 -9.87
C PHE A 214 -14.12 4.51 -10.03
N GLY A 215 -12.84 4.30 -9.76
CA GLY A 215 -12.30 2.97 -9.60
C GLY A 215 -12.82 2.33 -8.31
N THR A 216 -12.80 1.02 -8.24
CA THR A 216 -13.10 0.28 -7.02
C THR A 216 -11.79 -0.14 -6.32
N PRO A 217 -11.82 -0.39 -4.99
CA PRO A 217 -10.68 -1.01 -4.31
C PRO A 217 -10.22 -2.32 -4.97
N ASP A 218 -11.14 -3.06 -5.58
CA ASP A 218 -10.84 -4.31 -6.30
C ASP A 218 -10.09 -4.08 -7.61
N ASP A 219 -10.34 -2.96 -8.31
CA ASP A 219 -9.56 -2.60 -9.50
C ASP A 219 -8.08 -2.43 -9.14
N VAL A 220 -7.79 -1.82 -7.98
CA VAL A 220 -6.44 -1.65 -7.46
C VAL A 220 -5.85 -2.98 -7.00
N ALA A 221 -6.62 -3.76 -6.22
CA ALA A 221 -6.15 -5.02 -5.64
C ALA A 221 -5.70 -6.03 -6.71
N ARG A 222 -6.44 -6.14 -7.83
CA ARG A 222 -6.05 -7.02 -8.95
C ARG A 222 -4.70 -6.63 -9.55
N CYS A 223 -4.42 -5.34 -9.69
CA CYS A 223 -3.13 -4.85 -10.19
C CYS A 223 -1.99 -5.14 -9.21
N VAL A 224 -2.26 -5.02 -7.90
CA VAL A 224 -1.28 -5.39 -6.85
C VAL A 224 -0.96 -6.87 -6.90
N LEU A 225 -1.97 -7.75 -7.01
CA LEU A 225 -1.77 -9.19 -7.12
C LEU A 225 -0.94 -9.54 -8.38
N PHE A 226 -1.25 -8.91 -9.51
CA PHE A 226 -0.45 -9.11 -10.73
C PHE A 226 1.01 -8.77 -10.50
N LEU A 227 1.33 -7.57 -9.98
CA LEU A 227 2.72 -7.16 -9.72
C LEU A 227 3.41 -8.00 -8.64
N ALA A 228 2.66 -8.59 -7.72
CA ALA A 228 3.16 -9.50 -6.70
C ALA A 228 3.40 -10.93 -7.20
N SER A 229 2.83 -11.29 -8.34
CA SER A 229 2.89 -12.65 -8.87
C SER A 229 4.26 -12.99 -9.47
N ARG A 230 4.45 -14.25 -9.80
CA ARG A 230 5.67 -14.74 -10.49
C ARG A 230 5.70 -14.29 -11.94
N GLU A 231 4.54 -14.13 -12.57
CA GLU A 231 4.36 -13.70 -13.96
C GLU A 231 4.88 -12.27 -14.19
N ALA A 232 4.84 -11.42 -13.16
CA ALA A 232 5.40 -10.07 -13.21
C ALA A 232 6.91 -10.01 -12.90
N GLY A 233 7.61 -11.14 -12.93
CA GLY A 233 9.03 -11.26 -12.54
C GLY A 233 10.01 -10.40 -13.34
N TYR A 234 9.63 -9.91 -14.53
CA TYR A 234 10.46 -8.99 -15.34
C TYR A 234 10.01 -7.53 -15.24
N ILE A 235 9.06 -7.23 -14.35
CA ILE A 235 8.58 -5.86 -14.11
C ILE A 235 9.16 -5.36 -12.79
N THR A 236 10.04 -4.34 -12.85
CA THR A 236 10.61 -3.70 -11.66
C THR A 236 10.88 -2.22 -11.93
N GLY A 237 10.77 -1.37 -10.91
CA GLY A 237 10.93 0.08 -11.02
C GLY A 237 9.77 0.81 -11.71
N SER A 238 8.69 0.10 -12.00
CA SER A 238 7.54 0.61 -12.75
C SER A 238 6.51 1.29 -11.85
N VAL A 239 5.74 2.19 -12.45
CA VAL A 239 4.52 2.78 -11.85
C VAL A 239 3.34 2.39 -12.71
N LEU A 240 2.49 1.51 -12.19
CA LEU A 240 1.26 1.09 -12.85
C LEU A 240 0.11 2.00 -12.43
N SER A 241 -0.38 2.82 -13.35
CA SER A 241 -1.57 3.65 -13.12
C SER A 241 -2.85 2.82 -13.15
N VAL A 242 -3.74 3.07 -12.17
CA VAL A 242 -5.08 2.47 -12.07
C VAL A 242 -6.05 3.62 -11.80
N ASP A 243 -6.22 4.49 -12.77
CA ASP A 243 -6.78 5.84 -12.59
C ASP A 243 -7.91 6.19 -13.57
N GLY A 244 -8.28 5.25 -14.43
CA GLY A 244 -9.34 5.48 -15.41
C GLY A 244 -8.97 6.47 -16.53
N GLY A 245 -7.65 6.73 -16.72
CA GLY A 245 -7.11 7.59 -17.76
C GLY A 245 -6.86 9.03 -17.31
N LEU A 246 -6.77 9.32 -16.00
CA LEU A 246 -6.40 10.64 -15.45
C LEU A 246 -5.05 11.10 -15.95
#